data_b204c7e96e99e885ee58f2e028d22484
#
_entry.id   b204c7e96e99e885ee58f2e028d22484
#
_cell.length_a   1.000
_cell.length_b   1.000
_cell.length_c   1.000
_cell.angle_alpha   90.00
_cell.angle_beta   90.00
_cell.angle_gamma   90.00
#
_symmetry.space_group_name_H-M   'P 1'
#
loop_
_entity.id
_entity.type
_entity.pdbx_description
1 polymer ?
#
loop_
_entity_poly.entity_id
_entity_poly.type
_entity_poly.pdbx_seq_one_letter_code
_entity_poly.pdbx_strand_id
1 'polypeptide(L)'
;MSLPYPFSALVGQDEMKRAILIAAVEPAIGGLLVLGDRGTGKSTAVRGLAALLPKMRAVQGCRYHCDPQASGGCDDCLHLKSGVRVRTEELPVPVVDLPLGASEDRVLGALDLERALVDGVKVFEPGLLAKAHRGFLYIDEVNLLEDHLVDLLIDVAASGENLIEREGLSLRHPARFVLIGSGNPEEGELRPQLQDRFGLSVEVRTPSAIADRVEVVRRRDAYERDPSEIGRA
;
A
#
# COMPACT_ATOMS: atom_id res chain seq x y z
N MET A 1 -2.33 20.01 0.76
CA MET A 1 -2.46 18.72 0.05
C MET A 1 -3.80 18.72 -0.68
N SER A 2 -3.83 18.46 -2.00
CA SER A 2 -5.10 18.33 -2.74
C SER A 2 -5.83 17.10 -2.22
N LEU A 3 -7.17 17.20 -2.10
CA LEU A 3 -8.02 16.06 -1.76
C LEU A 3 -7.86 14.98 -2.86
N PRO A 4 -7.76 13.68 -2.51
CA PRO A 4 -7.74 12.64 -3.52
C PRO A 4 -9.10 12.54 -4.22
N TYR A 5 -9.10 12.13 -5.49
CA TYR A 5 -10.32 11.91 -6.25
C TYR A 5 -11.20 10.86 -5.56
N PRO A 6 -12.49 11.11 -5.32
CA PRO A 6 -13.34 10.24 -4.54
C PRO A 6 -13.52 8.86 -5.20
N PHE A 7 -13.44 7.79 -4.40
CA PHE A 7 -13.62 6.42 -4.85
C PHE A 7 -15.00 6.18 -5.49
N SER A 8 -16.05 6.76 -4.90
CA SER A 8 -17.43 6.69 -5.41
C SER A 8 -17.63 7.42 -6.74
N ALA A 9 -16.79 8.40 -7.05
CA ALA A 9 -16.88 9.17 -8.29
C ALA A 9 -16.26 8.44 -9.50
N LEU A 10 -15.54 7.34 -9.31
CA LEU A 10 -15.04 6.53 -10.41
C LEU A 10 -16.19 5.93 -11.20
N VAL A 11 -16.24 6.25 -12.50
CA VAL A 11 -17.30 5.79 -13.42
C VAL A 11 -16.93 4.40 -13.93
N GLY A 12 -17.89 3.48 -13.84
CA GLY A 12 -17.64 2.09 -14.20
C GLY A 12 -16.64 1.43 -13.26
N GLN A 13 -15.83 0.47 -13.78
CA GLN A 13 -14.78 -0.23 -13.03
C GLN A 13 -15.30 -0.94 -11.77
N ASP A 14 -16.54 -1.46 -11.81
CA ASP A 14 -17.18 -2.01 -10.61
C ASP A 14 -16.48 -3.26 -10.10
N GLU A 15 -15.92 -4.08 -11.00
CA GLU A 15 -15.13 -5.25 -10.62
C GLU A 15 -13.84 -4.84 -9.90
N MET A 16 -13.12 -3.83 -10.41
CA MET A 16 -11.93 -3.28 -9.75
C MET A 16 -12.28 -2.71 -8.38
N LYS A 17 -13.36 -1.92 -8.29
CA LYS A 17 -13.80 -1.35 -7.01
C LYS A 17 -14.11 -2.45 -5.99
N ARG A 18 -14.82 -3.50 -6.40
CA ARG A 18 -15.12 -4.66 -5.55
C ARG A 18 -13.86 -5.39 -5.12
N ALA A 19 -12.94 -5.67 -6.06
CA ALA A 19 -11.69 -6.35 -5.76
C ALA A 19 -10.82 -5.58 -4.75
N ILE A 20 -10.71 -4.24 -4.90
CA ILE A 20 -9.98 -3.39 -3.95
C ILE A 20 -10.66 -3.42 -2.56
N LEU A 21 -12.00 -3.39 -2.50
CA LEU A 21 -12.74 -3.47 -1.24
C LEU A 21 -12.53 -4.83 -0.56
N ILE A 22 -12.57 -5.94 -1.32
CA ILE A 22 -12.33 -7.28 -0.78
C ILE A 22 -10.91 -7.37 -0.21
N ALA A 23 -9.90 -6.92 -0.96
CA ALA A 23 -8.51 -6.91 -0.50
C ALA A 23 -8.30 -6.02 0.73
N ALA A 24 -9.04 -4.91 0.84
CA ALA A 24 -8.98 -4.04 2.02
C ALA A 24 -9.61 -4.67 3.27
N VAL A 25 -10.66 -5.50 3.11
CA VAL A 25 -11.33 -6.21 4.22
C VAL A 25 -10.50 -7.42 4.68
N GLU A 26 -9.88 -8.13 3.73
CA GLU A 26 -9.09 -9.32 4.01
C GLU A 26 -7.70 -9.25 3.33
N PRO A 27 -6.74 -8.53 3.95
CA PRO A 27 -5.39 -8.37 3.39
C PRO A 27 -4.62 -9.70 3.25
N ALA A 28 -4.98 -10.73 4.05
CA ALA A 28 -4.33 -12.05 4.01
C ALA A 28 -4.63 -12.85 2.73
N ILE A 29 -5.48 -12.33 1.85
CA ILE A 29 -5.73 -12.93 0.51
C ILE A 29 -4.44 -13.05 -0.34
N GLY A 30 -3.37 -12.31 -0.01
CA GLY A 30 -2.10 -12.40 -0.73
C GLY A 30 -2.00 -11.41 -1.90
N GLY A 31 -2.73 -10.30 -1.83
CA GLY A 31 -2.64 -9.20 -2.79
C GLY A 31 -3.67 -9.22 -3.92
N LEU A 32 -3.78 -8.07 -4.57
CA LEU A 32 -4.66 -7.82 -5.72
C LEU A 32 -3.83 -7.40 -6.94
N LEU A 33 -4.01 -8.08 -8.04
CA LEU A 33 -3.45 -7.72 -9.35
C LEU A 33 -4.51 -7.05 -10.21
N VAL A 34 -4.26 -5.81 -10.63
CA VAL A 34 -5.16 -5.03 -11.50
C VAL A 34 -4.54 -4.87 -12.87
N LEU A 35 -5.03 -5.61 -13.84
CA LEU A 35 -4.56 -5.62 -15.22
C LEU A 35 -5.38 -4.67 -16.10
N GLY A 36 -4.74 -3.96 -17.00
CA GLY A 36 -5.43 -3.15 -18.02
C GLY A 36 -4.71 -1.88 -18.38
N ASP A 37 -5.32 -1.16 -19.32
CA ASP A 37 -4.73 0.00 -19.99
C ASP A 37 -4.31 1.11 -19.03
N ARG A 38 -3.37 1.95 -19.48
CA ARG A 38 -3.02 3.19 -18.78
C ARG A 38 -4.24 4.12 -18.73
N GLY A 39 -4.32 4.91 -17.68
CA GLY A 39 -5.38 5.91 -17.53
C GLY A 39 -6.74 5.36 -17.06
N THR A 40 -6.89 4.08 -16.78
CA THR A 40 -8.15 3.48 -16.28
C THR A 40 -8.46 3.79 -14.82
N GLY A 41 -7.60 4.56 -14.14
CA GLY A 41 -7.85 5.03 -12.77
C GLY A 41 -7.41 4.08 -11.66
N LYS A 42 -6.54 3.10 -11.94
CA LYS A 42 -6.07 2.10 -10.96
C LYS A 42 -5.51 2.74 -9.68
N SER A 43 -4.48 3.54 -9.78
CA SER A 43 -3.89 4.24 -8.63
C SER A 43 -4.83 5.25 -7.97
N THR A 44 -5.69 5.89 -8.78
CA THR A 44 -6.71 6.81 -8.29
C THR A 44 -7.72 6.08 -7.40
N ALA A 45 -8.14 4.88 -7.78
CA ALA A 45 -9.06 4.05 -6.99
C ALA A 45 -8.48 3.70 -5.62
N VAL A 46 -7.22 3.27 -5.57
CA VAL A 46 -6.55 2.93 -4.30
C VAL A 46 -6.45 4.13 -3.37
N ARG A 47 -6.02 5.28 -3.89
CA ARG A 47 -5.92 6.51 -3.10
C ARG A 47 -7.29 7.03 -2.66
N GLY A 48 -8.29 6.93 -3.52
CA GLY A 48 -9.67 7.30 -3.22
C GLY A 48 -10.26 6.43 -2.10
N LEU A 49 -10.02 5.11 -2.12
CA LEU A 49 -10.46 4.23 -1.05
C LEU A 49 -9.73 4.52 0.26
N ALA A 50 -8.41 4.68 0.24
CA ALA A 50 -7.65 4.99 1.45
C ALA A 50 -8.12 6.28 2.14
N ALA A 51 -8.49 7.29 1.35
CA ALA A 51 -9.04 8.54 1.88
C ALA A 51 -10.46 8.41 2.44
N LEU A 52 -11.23 7.41 1.98
CA LEU A 52 -12.57 7.12 2.47
C LEU A 52 -12.55 6.36 3.81
N LEU A 53 -11.48 5.62 4.08
CA LEU A 53 -11.34 4.85 5.31
C LEU A 53 -11.20 5.77 6.53
N PRO A 54 -11.71 5.35 7.70
CA PRO A 54 -11.54 6.10 8.93
C PRO A 54 -10.06 6.23 9.28
N LYS A 55 -9.69 7.33 9.94
CA LYS A 55 -8.34 7.48 10.46
C LYS A 55 -8.00 6.35 11.42
N MET A 56 -6.80 5.84 11.31
CA MET A 56 -6.31 4.79 12.20
C MET A 56 -5.70 5.41 13.47
N ARG A 57 -5.97 4.78 14.63
CA ARG A 57 -5.28 5.12 15.87
C ARG A 57 -3.92 4.44 15.89
N ALA A 58 -2.87 5.19 16.19
CA ALA A 58 -1.51 4.69 16.28
C ALA A 58 -0.86 5.12 17.59
N VAL A 59 0.16 4.38 18.02
CA VAL A 59 1.03 4.78 19.13
C VAL A 59 1.85 5.99 18.69
N GLN A 60 1.75 7.09 19.42
CA GLN A 60 2.44 8.35 19.08
C GLN A 60 3.95 8.14 19.02
N GLY A 61 4.56 8.54 17.89
CA GLY A 61 6.00 8.42 17.67
C GLY A 61 6.48 7.01 17.33
N CYS A 62 5.58 6.04 17.15
CA CYS A 62 5.96 4.71 16.70
C CYS A 62 6.30 4.73 15.20
N ARG A 63 7.50 4.24 14.84
CA ARG A 63 7.98 4.16 13.46
C ARG A 63 7.15 3.24 12.56
N TYR A 64 6.36 2.33 13.16
CA TYR A 64 5.55 1.32 12.48
C TYR A 64 4.04 1.58 12.62
N HIS A 65 3.62 2.72 13.15
CA HIS A 65 2.20 3.06 13.38
C HIS A 65 1.40 1.95 14.07
N CYS A 66 2.00 1.28 15.06
CA CYS A 66 1.40 0.15 15.77
C CYS A 66 0.06 0.54 16.40
N ASP A 67 -0.87 -0.41 16.42
CA ASP A 67 -2.16 -0.24 17.09
C ASP A 67 -1.97 -0.21 18.62
N PRO A 68 -2.44 0.83 19.29
CA PRO A 68 -2.34 0.90 20.76
C PRO A 68 -3.15 -0.19 21.47
N GLN A 69 -4.15 -0.79 20.81
CA GLN A 69 -5.01 -1.83 21.37
C GLN A 69 -4.55 -3.26 21.02
N ALA A 70 -3.69 -3.43 20.02
CA ALA A 70 -3.19 -4.74 19.65
C ALA A 70 -2.35 -5.36 20.79
N SER A 71 -2.50 -6.66 21.00
CA SER A 71 -1.71 -7.43 21.98
C SER A 71 -0.23 -7.53 21.62
N GLY A 72 0.11 -7.30 20.35
CA GLY A 72 1.47 -7.24 19.81
C GLY A 72 1.86 -5.81 19.41
N GLY A 73 3.07 -5.64 18.93
CA GLY A 73 3.62 -4.38 18.43
C GLY A 73 5.08 -4.58 18.09
N CYS A 74 5.74 -3.53 17.64
CA CYS A 74 7.20 -3.55 17.51
C CYS A 74 7.87 -3.48 18.89
N ASP A 75 9.16 -3.83 18.95
CA ASP A 75 9.92 -3.81 20.19
C ASP A 75 9.88 -2.44 20.88
N ASP A 76 9.96 -1.34 20.12
CA ASP A 76 9.85 0.02 20.65
C ASP A 76 8.52 0.25 21.41
N CYS A 77 7.40 -0.29 20.88
CA CYS A 77 6.10 -0.17 21.52
C CYS A 77 5.91 -1.07 22.73
N LEU A 78 6.56 -2.22 22.77
CA LEU A 78 6.50 -3.14 23.92
C LEU A 78 7.13 -2.49 25.15
N HIS A 79 8.21 -1.75 24.99
CA HIS A 79 8.83 -0.96 26.06
C HIS A 79 7.92 0.19 26.55
N LEU A 80 7.15 0.80 25.65
CA LEU A 80 6.22 1.88 25.99
C LEU A 80 4.96 1.38 26.73
N LYS A 81 4.55 0.12 26.52
CA LYS A 81 3.33 -0.47 27.11
C LYS A 81 3.51 -0.94 28.55
N SER A 82 4.73 -1.09 29.02
CA SER A 82 5.03 -1.58 30.39
C SER A 82 4.82 -0.49 31.46
N GLY A 83 3.55 -0.16 31.77
CA GLY A 83 3.20 0.62 32.95
C GLY A 83 2.88 2.11 32.76
N VAL A 84 2.93 2.64 31.54
CA VAL A 84 2.59 4.04 31.24
C VAL A 84 1.41 4.11 30.26
N ARG A 85 0.49 5.06 30.48
CA ARG A 85 -0.61 5.33 29.54
C ARG A 85 -0.02 5.75 28.18
N VAL A 86 -0.09 4.84 27.21
CA VAL A 86 0.44 5.06 25.86
C VAL A 86 -0.29 6.24 25.22
N ARG A 87 0.46 7.25 24.78
CA ARG A 87 -0.10 8.37 23.99
C ARG A 87 -0.45 7.85 22.61
N THR A 88 -1.58 8.30 22.09
CA THR A 88 -2.08 7.89 20.76
C THR A 88 -2.30 9.09 19.88
N GLU A 89 -2.15 8.88 18.58
CA GLU A 89 -2.45 9.86 17.54
C GLU A 89 -3.37 9.25 16.47
N GLU A 90 -4.05 10.09 15.72
CA GLU A 90 -4.89 9.68 14.61
C GLU A 90 -4.20 10.01 13.29
N LEU A 91 -3.92 8.98 12.49
CA LEU A 91 -3.25 9.09 11.21
C LEU A 91 -4.17 8.66 10.07
N PRO A 92 -4.06 9.27 8.88
CA PRO A 92 -4.73 8.73 7.70
C PRO A 92 -4.14 7.37 7.35
N VAL A 93 -4.94 6.52 6.68
CA VAL A 93 -4.45 5.24 6.15
C VAL A 93 -3.38 5.52 5.09
N PRO A 94 -2.15 5.00 5.25
CA PRO A 94 -1.06 5.28 4.31
C PRO A 94 -1.28 4.57 2.98
N VAL A 95 -0.91 5.24 1.89
CA VAL A 95 -0.73 4.64 0.56
C VAL A 95 0.71 4.88 0.17
N VAL A 96 1.46 3.80 0.10
CA VAL A 96 2.90 3.83 -0.23
C VAL A 96 3.09 3.32 -1.64
N ASP A 97 3.70 4.13 -2.49
CA ASP A 97 4.09 3.70 -3.83
C ASP A 97 5.46 3.01 -3.77
N LEU A 98 5.57 1.86 -4.41
CA LEU A 98 6.83 1.19 -4.61
C LEU A 98 7.46 1.65 -5.94
N PRO A 99 8.59 2.37 -5.92
CA PRO A 99 9.30 2.74 -7.15
C PRO A 99 9.90 1.50 -7.83
N LEU A 100 9.80 1.40 -9.16
CA LEU A 100 10.33 0.28 -9.95
C LEU A 100 11.83 0.01 -9.74
N GLY A 101 12.61 1.02 -9.46
CA GLY A 101 14.05 0.90 -9.17
C GLY A 101 14.39 0.89 -7.68
N ALA A 102 13.44 0.56 -6.81
CA ALA A 102 13.72 0.48 -5.38
C ALA A 102 14.65 -0.71 -5.08
N SER A 103 15.76 -0.44 -4.41
CA SER A 103 16.61 -1.52 -3.88
C SER A 103 15.87 -2.29 -2.78
N GLU A 104 16.26 -3.55 -2.57
CA GLU A 104 15.70 -4.38 -1.51
C GLU A 104 15.84 -3.71 -0.13
N ASP A 105 16.97 -3.05 0.13
CA ASP A 105 17.18 -2.29 1.36
C ASP A 105 16.19 -1.15 1.55
N ARG A 106 15.82 -0.47 0.48
CA ARG A 106 14.79 0.58 0.53
C ARG A 106 13.40 0.01 0.83
N VAL A 107 13.13 -1.20 0.36
CA VAL A 107 11.85 -1.90 0.58
C VAL A 107 11.76 -2.44 2.00
N LEU A 108 12.71 -3.26 2.40
CA LEU A 108 12.72 -3.93 3.70
C LEU A 108 13.17 -3.03 4.85
N GLY A 109 14.12 -2.16 4.57
CA GLY A 109 14.90 -1.40 5.53
C GLY A 109 16.34 -1.87 5.60
N ALA A 110 17.21 -1.02 6.12
CA ALA A 110 18.64 -1.26 6.18
C ALA A 110 19.25 -0.80 7.51
N LEU A 111 20.49 -1.22 7.75
CA LEU A 111 21.29 -0.63 8.82
C LEU A 111 21.70 0.80 8.44
N ASP A 112 21.57 1.73 9.38
CA ASP A 112 22.15 3.06 9.28
C ASP A 112 23.67 2.95 9.43
N LEU A 113 24.35 2.85 8.29
CA LEU A 113 25.80 2.69 8.25
C LEU A 113 26.54 3.91 8.80
N GLU A 114 25.99 5.09 8.67
CA GLU A 114 26.60 6.32 9.18
C GLU A 114 26.64 6.29 10.71
N ARG A 115 25.54 5.98 11.37
CA ARG A 115 25.49 5.82 12.83
C ARG A 115 26.31 4.62 13.32
N ALA A 116 26.31 3.54 12.57
CA ALA A 116 27.12 2.38 12.92
C ALA A 116 28.62 2.70 12.92
N LEU A 117 29.10 3.52 11.98
CA LEU A 117 30.49 3.92 11.86
C LEU A 117 30.88 5.05 12.82
N VAL A 118 30.01 6.02 13.04
CA VAL A 118 30.32 7.22 13.87
C VAL A 118 30.09 6.90 15.35
N ASP A 119 28.95 6.31 15.68
CA ASP A 119 28.51 6.13 17.07
C ASP A 119 28.79 4.70 17.58
N GLY A 120 29.19 3.77 16.72
CA GLY A 120 29.34 2.35 17.07
C GLY A 120 28.02 1.65 17.39
N VAL A 121 26.89 2.26 17.07
CA VAL A 121 25.55 1.75 17.40
C VAL A 121 24.85 1.27 16.12
N LYS A 122 24.48 -0.01 16.09
CA LYS A 122 23.68 -0.56 15.01
C LYS A 122 22.23 -0.05 15.13
N VAL A 123 21.83 0.90 14.29
CA VAL A 123 20.47 1.43 14.21
C VAL A 123 19.83 0.93 12.92
N PHE A 124 18.62 0.38 13.02
CA PHE A 124 17.85 -0.02 11.85
C PHE A 124 16.97 1.14 11.35
N GLU A 125 17.06 1.43 10.05
CA GLU A 125 16.16 2.38 9.36
C GLU A 125 15.04 1.61 8.65
N PRO A 126 13.76 1.80 9.05
CA PRO A 126 12.64 1.11 8.46
C PRO A 126 12.39 1.49 7.01
N GLY A 127 12.16 0.47 6.15
CA GLY A 127 11.88 0.65 4.73
C GLY A 127 10.42 0.99 4.39
N LEU A 128 10.06 0.78 3.11
CA LEU A 128 8.72 1.07 2.61
C LEU A 128 7.66 0.15 3.21
N LEU A 129 7.99 -1.11 3.54
CA LEU A 129 7.06 -2.05 4.16
C LEU A 129 6.60 -1.57 5.54
N ALA A 130 7.49 -0.99 6.32
CA ALA A 130 7.17 -0.39 7.60
C ALA A 130 6.22 0.81 7.44
N LYS A 131 6.46 1.65 6.43
CA LYS A 131 5.61 2.81 6.10
C LYS A 131 4.23 2.41 5.61
N ALA A 132 4.11 1.26 4.92
CA ALA A 132 2.85 0.73 4.42
C ALA A 132 2.02 0.01 5.49
N HIS A 133 2.60 -0.27 6.66
CA HIS A 133 1.90 -1.01 7.71
C HIS A 133 0.54 -0.38 8.05
N ARG A 134 -0.52 -1.21 8.07
CA ARG A 134 -1.93 -0.85 8.26
C ARG A 134 -2.50 0.05 7.15
N GLY A 135 -1.91 -0.01 5.95
CA GLY A 135 -2.33 0.74 4.78
C GLY A 135 -2.20 -0.05 3.49
N PHE A 136 -1.84 0.63 2.42
CA PHE A 136 -1.72 0.06 1.09
C PHE A 136 -0.28 0.19 0.58
N LEU A 137 0.23 -0.89 -0.02
CA LEU A 137 1.43 -0.87 -0.84
C LEU A 137 1.02 -1.01 -2.30
N TYR A 138 1.26 0.03 -3.10
CA TYR A 138 0.90 0.06 -4.51
C TYR A 138 2.15 -0.07 -5.38
N ILE A 139 2.12 -1.02 -6.31
CA ILE A 139 3.17 -1.27 -7.29
C ILE A 139 2.59 -0.93 -8.67
N ASP A 140 3.13 0.11 -9.30
CA ASP A 140 2.81 0.39 -10.69
C ASP A 140 3.69 -0.44 -11.60
N GLU A 141 3.10 -1.03 -12.65
CA GLU A 141 3.81 -1.88 -13.61
C GLU A 141 4.57 -3.05 -12.95
N VAL A 142 3.87 -3.84 -12.14
CA VAL A 142 4.45 -4.99 -11.40
C VAL A 142 5.19 -5.99 -12.31
N ASN A 143 4.84 -6.06 -13.60
CA ASN A 143 5.51 -6.86 -14.63
C ASN A 143 6.98 -6.48 -14.85
N LEU A 144 7.38 -5.26 -14.48
CA LEU A 144 8.74 -4.76 -14.59
C LEU A 144 9.57 -4.98 -13.32
N LEU A 145 8.93 -5.42 -12.23
CA LEU A 145 9.63 -5.71 -10.99
C LEU A 145 10.36 -7.07 -11.07
N GLU A 146 11.46 -7.20 -10.36
CA GLU A 146 12.20 -8.46 -10.27
C GLU A 146 11.40 -9.51 -9.50
N ASP A 147 11.41 -10.78 -9.98
CA ASP A 147 10.58 -11.85 -9.42
C ASP A 147 10.80 -12.06 -7.93
N HIS A 148 12.06 -12.07 -7.48
CA HIS A 148 12.38 -12.29 -6.08
C HIS A 148 11.80 -11.20 -5.16
N LEU A 149 11.70 -9.96 -5.67
CA LEU A 149 11.13 -8.87 -4.89
C LEU A 149 9.59 -8.98 -4.81
N VAL A 150 8.95 -9.42 -5.89
CA VAL A 150 7.50 -9.70 -5.89
C VAL A 150 7.17 -10.82 -4.90
N ASP A 151 7.95 -11.90 -4.92
CA ASP A 151 7.79 -13.03 -4.01
C ASP A 151 7.88 -12.59 -2.55
N LEU A 152 8.92 -11.84 -2.23
CA LEU A 152 9.11 -11.29 -0.91
C LEU A 152 7.93 -10.41 -0.46
N LEU A 153 7.42 -9.55 -1.35
CA LEU A 153 6.29 -8.68 -1.04
C LEU A 153 5.00 -9.47 -0.76
N ILE A 154 4.76 -10.52 -1.53
CA ILE A 154 3.58 -11.39 -1.33
C ILE A 154 3.71 -12.17 -0.03
N ASP A 155 4.89 -12.72 0.27
CA ASP A 155 5.14 -13.46 1.51
C ASP A 155 4.95 -12.57 2.74
N VAL A 156 5.47 -11.33 2.71
CA VAL A 156 5.28 -10.35 3.80
C VAL A 156 3.81 -9.92 3.91
N ALA A 157 3.11 -9.71 2.78
CA ALA A 157 1.68 -9.37 2.80
C ALA A 157 0.84 -10.49 3.43
N ALA A 158 1.17 -11.76 3.15
CA ALA A 158 0.49 -12.93 3.70
C ALA A 158 0.81 -13.15 5.18
N SER A 159 2.09 -13.04 5.59
CA SER A 159 2.51 -13.23 6.98
C SER A 159 2.14 -12.05 7.90
N GLY A 160 2.10 -10.84 7.36
CA GLY A 160 1.89 -9.60 8.10
C GLY A 160 3.09 -9.15 8.92
N GLU A 161 4.26 -9.77 8.70
CA GLU A 161 5.51 -9.47 9.40
C GLU A 161 6.67 -9.41 8.41
N ASN A 162 7.62 -8.51 8.63
CA ASN A 162 8.88 -8.45 7.91
C ASN A 162 10.00 -8.94 8.83
N LEU A 163 10.70 -10.00 8.39
CA LEU A 163 11.88 -10.54 9.07
C LEU A 163 13.13 -10.19 8.25
N ILE A 164 14.07 -9.51 8.89
CA ILE A 164 15.33 -9.09 8.28
C ILE A 164 16.46 -9.77 9.00
N GLU A 165 17.20 -10.63 8.28
CA GLU A 165 18.37 -11.33 8.79
C GLU A 165 19.57 -11.00 7.91
N ARG A 166 20.31 -9.96 8.27
CA ARG A 166 21.47 -9.48 7.51
C ARG A 166 22.56 -8.96 8.43
N GLU A 167 23.84 -9.20 8.07
CA GLU A 167 25.03 -8.65 8.73
C GLU A 167 25.05 -8.86 10.26
N GLY A 168 24.50 -10.00 10.72
CA GLY A 168 24.40 -10.31 12.14
C GLY A 168 23.33 -9.51 12.90
N LEU A 169 22.42 -8.85 12.16
CA LEU A 169 21.18 -8.29 12.67
C LEU A 169 20.03 -9.25 12.37
N SER A 170 19.24 -9.60 13.38
CA SER A 170 17.95 -10.26 13.21
C SER A 170 16.89 -9.34 13.82
N LEU A 171 16.02 -8.82 12.97
CA LEU A 171 14.97 -7.87 13.36
C LEU A 171 13.65 -8.28 12.74
N ARG A 172 12.60 -8.24 13.55
CA ARG A 172 11.22 -8.49 13.12
C ARG A 172 10.38 -7.27 13.42
N HIS A 173 9.57 -6.85 12.44
CA HIS A 173 8.60 -5.79 12.66
C HIS A 173 7.27 -6.09 11.96
N PRO A 174 6.16 -5.55 12.45
CA PRO A 174 4.86 -5.71 11.80
C PRO A 174 4.85 -4.99 10.44
N ALA A 175 4.30 -5.68 9.43
CA ALA A 175 4.18 -5.19 8.06
C ALA A 175 2.88 -5.69 7.41
N ARG A 176 1.74 -5.49 8.07
CA ARG A 176 0.41 -5.81 7.53
C ARG A 176 -0.05 -4.70 6.60
N PHE A 177 -0.20 -5.00 5.33
CA PHE A 177 -0.66 -4.03 4.33
C PHE A 177 -1.46 -4.75 3.24
N VAL A 178 -2.27 -3.99 2.53
CA VAL A 178 -2.95 -4.46 1.31
C VAL A 178 -1.98 -4.28 0.15
N LEU A 179 -1.55 -5.39 -0.45
CA LEU A 179 -0.69 -5.37 -1.62
C LEU A 179 -1.54 -5.20 -2.88
N ILE A 180 -1.27 -4.17 -3.69
CA ILE A 180 -1.93 -3.95 -4.97
C ILE A 180 -0.88 -3.75 -6.05
N GLY A 181 -0.82 -4.70 -6.98
CA GLY A 181 0.00 -4.58 -8.20
C GLY A 181 -0.86 -4.13 -9.37
N SER A 182 -0.36 -3.19 -10.17
CA SER A 182 -0.94 -2.88 -11.47
C SER A 182 -0.04 -3.39 -12.60
N GLY A 183 -0.65 -3.80 -13.71
CA GLY A 183 0.05 -4.20 -14.91
C GLY A 183 -0.70 -3.77 -16.17
N ASN A 184 0.06 -3.47 -17.22
CA ASN A 184 -0.48 -3.24 -18.55
C ASN A 184 -0.02 -4.38 -19.47
N PRO A 185 -0.91 -5.24 -19.97
CA PRO A 185 -0.55 -6.33 -20.88
C PRO A 185 0.11 -5.86 -22.19
N GLU A 186 -0.12 -4.60 -22.59
CA GLU A 186 0.51 -4.04 -23.81
C GLU A 186 2.00 -3.69 -23.62
N GLU A 187 2.45 -3.51 -22.37
CA GLU A 187 3.82 -3.08 -22.05
C GLU A 187 4.76 -4.23 -21.70
N GLY A 188 4.24 -5.43 -21.70
CA GLY A 188 4.99 -6.66 -21.44
C GLY A 188 4.09 -7.79 -21.01
N GLU A 189 4.41 -8.99 -21.46
CA GLU A 189 3.70 -10.19 -21.01
C GLU A 189 3.82 -10.33 -19.50
N LEU A 190 2.68 -10.40 -18.85
CA LEU A 190 2.65 -10.84 -17.47
C LEU A 190 3.07 -12.29 -17.41
N ARG A 191 4.14 -12.54 -16.70
CA ARG A 191 4.59 -13.92 -16.46
C ARG A 191 3.48 -14.68 -15.73
N PRO A 192 3.03 -15.83 -16.26
CA PRO A 192 1.95 -16.60 -15.63
C PRO A 192 2.23 -16.88 -14.14
N GLN A 193 3.50 -17.15 -13.81
CA GLN A 193 3.92 -17.40 -12.42
C GLN A 193 3.65 -16.23 -11.48
N LEU A 194 3.70 -14.98 -11.99
CA LEU A 194 3.41 -13.80 -11.22
C LEU A 194 1.91 -13.67 -10.95
N GLN A 195 1.08 -13.97 -11.95
CA GLN A 195 -0.37 -13.91 -11.81
C GLN A 195 -0.89 -14.93 -10.80
N ASP A 196 -0.34 -16.14 -10.81
CA ASP A 196 -0.74 -17.25 -9.93
C ASP A 196 -0.43 -16.97 -8.44
N ARG A 197 0.44 -16.02 -8.14
CA ARG A 197 0.83 -15.67 -6.78
C ARG A 197 -0.08 -14.66 -6.11
N PHE A 198 -0.76 -13.80 -6.89
CA PHE A 198 -1.74 -12.88 -6.35
C PHE A 198 -3.05 -13.61 -6.05
N GLY A 199 -3.59 -13.42 -4.86
CA GLY A 199 -4.84 -14.07 -4.43
C GLY A 199 -6.08 -13.56 -5.17
N LEU A 200 -6.04 -12.36 -5.73
CA LEU A 200 -7.07 -11.78 -6.58
C LEU A 200 -6.47 -11.18 -7.84
N SER A 201 -7.16 -11.35 -8.96
CA SER A 201 -6.84 -10.67 -10.22
C SER A 201 -8.10 -10.11 -10.85
N VAL A 202 -7.99 -8.89 -11.41
CA VAL A 202 -9.09 -8.23 -12.10
C VAL A 202 -8.59 -7.50 -13.35
N GLU A 203 -9.35 -7.62 -14.44
CA GLU A 203 -9.08 -6.85 -15.66
C GLU A 203 -9.91 -5.56 -15.66
N VAL A 204 -9.26 -4.47 -16.02
CA VAL A 204 -9.89 -3.16 -16.19
C VAL A 204 -9.70 -2.68 -17.62
N ARG A 205 -10.76 -2.18 -18.20
CA ARG A 205 -10.77 -1.66 -19.57
C ARG A 205 -11.29 -0.22 -19.59
N THR A 206 -10.81 0.53 -20.55
CA THR A 206 -11.39 1.85 -20.80
C THR A 206 -12.87 1.72 -21.15
N PRO A 207 -13.79 2.50 -20.55
CA PRO A 207 -15.20 2.42 -20.87
C PRO A 207 -15.46 2.58 -22.37
N SER A 208 -16.18 1.62 -22.96
CA SER A 208 -16.51 1.62 -24.39
C SER A 208 -17.73 2.50 -24.71
N ALA A 209 -18.68 2.59 -23.77
CA ALA A 209 -19.87 3.40 -23.93
C ALA A 209 -19.54 4.90 -23.94
N ILE A 210 -20.05 5.63 -24.93
CA ILE A 210 -19.81 7.07 -25.06
C ILE A 210 -20.34 7.81 -23.82
N ALA A 211 -21.49 7.38 -23.29
CA ALA A 211 -22.10 7.98 -22.11
C ALA A 211 -21.17 7.92 -20.89
N ASP A 212 -20.52 6.78 -20.63
CA ASP A 212 -19.59 6.60 -19.53
C ASP A 212 -18.32 7.46 -19.73
N ARG A 213 -17.81 7.54 -20.95
CA ARG A 213 -16.66 8.39 -21.28
C ARG A 213 -16.95 9.88 -21.06
N VAL A 214 -18.12 10.32 -21.45
CA VAL A 214 -18.59 11.71 -21.17
C VAL A 214 -18.69 11.94 -19.68
N GLU A 215 -19.25 10.98 -18.94
CA GLU A 215 -19.40 11.10 -17.49
C GLU A 215 -18.04 11.11 -16.76
N VAL A 216 -17.04 10.34 -17.22
CA VAL A 216 -15.67 10.43 -16.69
C VAL A 216 -15.13 11.85 -16.83
N VAL A 217 -15.23 12.46 -18.03
CA VAL A 217 -14.75 13.82 -18.27
C VAL A 217 -15.52 14.83 -17.42
N ARG A 218 -16.85 14.71 -17.35
CA ARG A 218 -17.71 15.60 -16.57
C ARG A 218 -17.36 15.58 -15.08
N ARG A 219 -17.20 14.39 -14.49
CA ARG A 219 -16.81 14.27 -13.08
C ARG A 219 -15.42 14.77 -12.83
N ARG A 220 -14.49 14.55 -13.75
CA ARG A 220 -13.13 15.06 -13.64
C ARG A 220 -13.11 16.59 -13.67
N ASP A 221 -13.80 17.21 -14.59
CA ASP A 221 -13.92 18.66 -14.71
C ASP A 221 -14.57 19.27 -13.45
N ALA A 222 -15.64 18.65 -12.95
CA ALA A 222 -16.28 19.10 -11.70
C ALA A 222 -15.31 19.00 -10.49
N TYR A 223 -14.56 17.91 -10.39
CA TYR A 223 -13.56 17.74 -9.33
C TYR A 223 -12.43 18.80 -9.43
N GLU A 224 -11.98 19.14 -10.63
CA GLU A 224 -10.94 20.16 -10.82
C GLU A 224 -11.42 21.56 -10.45
N ARG A 225 -12.73 21.84 -10.63
CA ARG A 225 -13.35 23.11 -10.22
C ARG A 225 -13.59 23.17 -8.71
N ASP A 226 -14.17 22.15 -8.13
CA ASP A 226 -14.41 22.03 -6.69
C ASP A 226 -14.34 20.58 -6.21
N PRO A 227 -13.19 20.18 -5.62
CA PRO A 227 -13.03 18.84 -5.09
C PRO A 227 -14.03 18.45 -3.99
N SER A 228 -14.69 19.44 -3.34
CA SER A 228 -15.62 19.19 -2.23
C SER A 228 -17.03 18.80 -2.70
N GLU A 229 -17.42 19.15 -3.92
CA GLU A 229 -18.78 18.85 -4.45
C GLU A 229 -18.94 17.37 -4.81
N ILE A 230 -17.93 16.74 -5.37
CA ILE A 230 -18.02 15.35 -5.87
C ILE A 230 -18.00 14.31 -4.74
N GLY A 231 -17.44 14.62 -3.58
CA GLY A 231 -17.39 13.73 -2.43
C GLY A 231 -18.71 13.57 -1.66
N ARG A 232 -19.75 14.30 -2.05
CA ARG A 232 -21.06 14.32 -1.36
C ARG A 232 -22.17 13.55 -2.09
N ALA A 233 -21.88 12.96 -3.26
CA ALA A 233 -22.85 12.19 -4.04
C ALA A 233 -22.77 10.69 -3.73
#